data_73854ea55ec97f396b825c8a0f9c48dd
#
_entry.id   73854ea55ec97f396b825c8a0f9c48dd
#
_cell.length_a   1.000
_cell.length_b   1.000
_cell.length_c   1.000
_cell.angle_alpha   90.00
_cell.angle_beta   90.00
_cell.angle_gamma   90.00
#
_symmetry.space_group_name_H-M   'P 1'
#
loop_
_entity.id
_entity.type
_entity.pdbx_description
1 polymer ?
#
loop_
_entity_poly.entity_id
_entity_poly.type
_entity_poly.pdbx_seq_one_letter_code
_entity_poly.pdbx_strand_id
1 'polypeptide(L)'
;MRIEDDLKLTFRDVLIRPKRSTLKSRSDVTLSRQFKFKHTDLKWEGVPVVAANMDTTGTFKMASALEKSRMLTCLQKFYSVKEIKKAINEGINPENIAITSGSTDESLDLLNKKMRTDKRLKFICLDVANGYREDFLQYVRKVRKQFENKIIIAGNIATREMTEALILAGADIVKVGIGPGSVCTTRKIAGVGYPQLSAISECADAAHLSLIHI
;
A
#
# COMPACT_ATOMS: atom_id res chain seq x y z
N MET A 1 4.77 -24.38 -21.03
CA MET A 1 5.28 -23.82 -19.76
C MET A 1 6.58 -23.10 -20.10
N ARG A 2 6.72 -21.84 -19.67
CA ARG A 2 7.97 -21.06 -19.83
C ARG A 2 8.71 -21.09 -18.50
N ILE A 3 9.99 -21.38 -18.54
CA ILE A 3 10.90 -21.29 -17.40
C ILE A 3 11.78 -20.07 -17.64
N GLU A 4 11.91 -19.21 -16.63
CA GLU A 4 12.81 -18.05 -16.67
C GLU A 4 14.10 -18.42 -15.94
N ASP A 5 15.23 -18.20 -16.61
CA ASP A 5 16.55 -18.54 -16.08
C ASP A 5 17.17 -17.39 -15.25
N ASP A 6 16.47 -16.26 -15.16
CA ASP A 6 16.92 -15.09 -14.39
C ASP A 6 16.96 -15.37 -12.89
N LEU A 7 18.05 -14.97 -12.25
CA LEU A 7 18.18 -15.04 -10.81
C LEU A 7 17.17 -14.12 -10.12
N LYS A 8 16.23 -14.70 -9.38
CA LYS A 8 15.24 -13.97 -8.58
C LYS A 8 15.59 -14.06 -7.08
N LEU A 9 15.64 -12.92 -6.40
CA LEU A 9 16.18 -12.77 -5.06
C LEU A 9 15.10 -12.40 -4.04
N THR A 10 15.25 -12.90 -2.82
CA THR A 10 14.55 -12.44 -1.63
C THR A 10 15.47 -11.56 -0.76
N PHE A 11 14.93 -10.94 0.28
CA PHE A 11 15.75 -10.18 1.22
C PHE A 11 16.74 -11.05 2.04
N ARG A 12 16.57 -12.37 2.04
CA ARG A 12 17.49 -13.30 2.70
C ARG A 12 18.75 -13.57 1.89
N ASP A 13 18.70 -13.30 0.60
CA ASP A 13 19.78 -13.62 -0.37
C ASP A 13 20.77 -12.47 -0.52
N VAL A 14 20.52 -11.32 0.13
CA VAL A 14 21.29 -10.10 -0.08
C VAL A 14 21.60 -9.37 1.21
N LEU A 15 22.67 -8.57 1.17
CA LEU A 15 23.03 -7.60 2.20
C LEU A 15 23.23 -6.22 1.57
N ILE A 16 22.98 -5.18 2.36
CA ILE A 16 23.30 -3.81 1.94
C ILE A 16 24.79 -3.60 1.99
N ARG A 17 25.40 -3.32 0.84
CA ARG A 17 26.83 -2.99 0.76
C ARG A 17 27.08 -1.63 1.44
N PRO A 18 28.00 -1.54 2.41
CA PRO A 18 28.37 -0.28 3.03
C PRO A 18 28.86 0.74 2.00
N LYS A 19 28.44 2.00 2.20
CA LYS A 19 28.89 3.14 1.39
C LYS A 19 29.51 4.20 2.30
N ARG A 20 30.41 5.00 1.73
CA ARG A 20 30.99 6.15 2.41
C ARG A 20 29.88 7.13 2.79
N SER A 21 29.91 7.64 4.03
CA SER A 21 28.95 8.60 4.55
C SER A 21 29.67 9.82 5.10
N THR A 22 29.05 10.98 4.99
CA THR A 22 29.47 12.22 5.63
C THR A 22 28.81 12.43 6.99
N LEU A 23 27.81 11.62 7.34
CA LEU A 23 27.09 11.69 8.61
C LEU A 23 27.99 11.18 9.76
N LYS A 24 27.97 11.88 10.87
CA LYS A 24 28.75 11.51 12.07
C LYS A 24 27.96 10.60 13.03
N SER A 25 26.66 10.74 13.07
CA SER A 25 25.78 9.98 13.96
C SER A 25 24.53 9.48 13.23
N ARG A 26 23.95 8.40 13.74
CA ARG A 26 22.60 7.93 13.30
C ARG A 26 21.50 8.96 13.59
N SER A 27 21.68 9.79 14.63
CA SER A 27 20.75 10.88 14.97
C SER A 27 20.70 11.99 13.92
N ASP A 28 21.71 12.09 13.04
CA ASP A 28 21.77 13.08 11.97
C ASP A 28 20.87 12.69 10.75
N VAL A 29 20.29 11.47 10.80
CA VAL A 29 19.44 10.97 9.71
C VAL A 29 18.00 11.44 9.88
N THR A 30 17.48 12.15 8.88
CA THR A 30 16.07 12.49 8.79
C THR A 30 15.33 11.40 8.00
N LEU A 31 14.39 10.72 8.65
CA LEU A 31 13.60 9.64 8.04
C LEU A 31 12.32 10.14 7.37
N SER A 32 11.81 11.31 7.79
CA SER A 32 10.60 11.90 7.20
C SER A 32 10.86 12.36 5.77
N ARG A 33 9.90 12.08 4.88
CA ARG A 33 9.92 12.47 3.47
C ARG A 33 8.57 13.03 3.06
N GLN A 34 8.58 13.96 2.11
CA GLN A 34 7.37 14.47 1.48
C GLN A 34 7.08 13.69 0.20
N PHE A 35 5.85 13.23 0.04
CA PHE A 35 5.37 12.50 -1.13
C PHE A 35 4.32 13.32 -1.87
N LYS A 36 4.44 13.33 -3.19
CA LYS A 36 3.44 13.82 -4.14
C LYS A 36 2.88 12.60 -4.88
N PHE A 37 1.63 12.67 -5.28
CA PHE A 37 0.94 11.56 -5.92
C PHE A 37 0.52 11.95 -7.34
N LYS A 38 0.44 10.97 -8.24
CA LYS A 38 0.19 11.25 -9.67
C LYS A 38 -1.23 11.74 -9.95
N HIS A 39 -2.20 11.15 -9.28
CA HIS A 39 -3.61 11.35 -9.61
C HIS A 39 -4.33 12.34 -8.67
N THR A 40 -3.59 13.02 -7.80
CA THR A 40 -4.16 14.00 -6.86
C THR A 40 -3.11 15.04 -6.46
N ASP A 41 -3.55 16.25 -6.16
CA ASP A 41 -2.70 17.32 -5.63
C ASP A 41 -2.39 17.17 -4.13
N LEU A 42 -2.95 16.15 -3.48
CA LEU A 42 -2.68 15.89 -2.08
C LEU A 42 -1.20 15.55 -1.89
N LYS A 43 -0.67 15.99 -0.75
CA LYS A 43 0.68 15.66 -0.28
C LYS A 43 0.58 14.94 1.05
N TRP A 44 1.53 14.09 1.30
CA TRP A 44 1.73 13.48 2.60
C TRP A 44 3.19 13.58 3.00
N GLU A 45 3.46 13.84 4.27
CA GLU A 45 4.79 13.89 4.84
C GLU A 45 4.87 12.98 6.05
N GLY A 46 5.86 12.12 6.07
CA GLY A 46 6.08 11.18 7.16
C GLY A 46 7.20 10.19 6.87
N VAL A 47 7.41 9.28 7.79
CA VAL A 47 8.33 8.15 7.60
C VAL A 47 7.64 7.13 6.70
N PRO A 48 8.24 6.70 5.57
CA PRO A 48 7.61 5.82 4.58
C PRO A 48 7.53 4.35 5.05
N VAL A 49 6.93 4.15 6.19
CA VAL A 49 6.60 2.83 6.74
C VAL A 49 5.10 2.74 6.89
N VAL A 50 4.52 1.66 6.37
CA VAL A 50 3.07 1.45 6.35
C VAL A 50 2.73 0.14 7.06
N ALA A 51 1.91 0.21 8.11
CA ALA A 51 1.35 -1.00 8.72
C ALA A 51 0.30 -1.61 7.80
N ALA A 52 0.43 -2.91 7.53
CA ALA A 52 -0.48 -3.64 6.64
C ALA A 52 -1.90 -3.74 7.22
N ASN A 53 -2.88 -3.84 6.32
CA ASN A 53 -4.31 -3.96 6.64
C ASN A 53 -4.74 -5.35 7.15
N MET A 54 -3.84 -6.07 7.79
CA MET A 54 -4.11 -7.37 8.41
C MET A 54 -4.85 -7.20 9.74
N ASP A 55 -5.67 -8.19 10.12
CA ASP A 55 -6.57 -8.12 11.29
C ASP A 55 -5.86 -7.76 12.59
N THR A 56 -4.64 -8.26 12.79
CA THR A 56 -3.82 -8.01 13.99
C THR A 56 -2.86 -6.83 13.87
N THR A 57 -2.63 -6.32 12.66
CA THR A 57 -1.67 -5.25 12.36
C THR A 57 -2.38 -3.93 12.03
N GLY A 58 -3.40 -3.95 11.18
CA GLY A 58 -4.15 -2.77 10.76
C GLY A 58 -5.17 -2.30 11.81
N THR A 59 -4.73 -2.06 13.02
CA THR A 59 -5.59 -1.73 14.17
C THR A 59 -5.47 -0.27 14.58
N PHE A 60 -6.47 0.26 15.30
CA PHE A 60 -6.40 1.61 15.89
C PHE A 60 -5.25 1.73 16.89
N LYS A 61 -4.94 0.65 17.63
CA LYS A 61 -3.80 0.62 18.55
C LYS A 61 -2.47 0.80 17.79
N MET A 62 -2.32 0.14 16.64
CA MET A 62 -1.15 0.31 15.78
C MET A 62 -1.10 1.74 15.21
N ALA A 63 -2.22 2.26 14.72
CA ALA A 63 -2.29 3.62 14.20
C ALA A 63 -1.85 4.66 15.26
N SER A 64 -2.35 4.54 16.49
CA SER A 64 -1.93 5.41 17.60
C SER A 64 -0.43 5.30 17.93
N ALA A 65 0.13 4.09 17.89
CA ALA A 65 1.56 3.89 18.17
C ALA A 65 2.45 4.49 17.06
N LEU A 66 2.07 4.33 15.80
CA LEU A 66 2.82 4.79 14.63
C LEU A 66 2.68 6.29 14.38
N GLU A 67 1.61 6.92 14.88
CA GLU A 67 1.35 8.37 14.77
C GLU A 67 2.52 9.19 15.27
N LYS A 68 3.16 8.78 16.37
CA LYS A 68 4.31 9.47 16.97
C LYS A 68 5.48 9.65 15.99
N SER A 69 5.59 8.76 15.02
CA SER A 69 6.63 8.80 13.98
C SER A 69 6.07 9.23 12.62
N ARG A 70 4.83 9.70 12.55
CA ARG A 70 4.14 10.03 11.29
C ARG A 70 4.21 8.90 10.26
N MET A 71 3.93 7.68 10.69
CA MET A 71 3.85 6.50 9.83
C MET A 71 2.39 6.22 9.47
N LEU A 72 2.14 5.61 8.33
CA LEU A 72 0.80 5.29 7.83
C LEU A 72 0.32 3.93 8.36
N THR A 73 -0.95 3.80 8.68
CA THR A 73 -1.60 2.52 8.99
C THR A 73 -2.76 2.26 8.04
N CYS A 74 -2.69 1.19 7.26
CA CYS A 74 -3.85 0.67 6.55
C CYS A 74 -4.73 -0.09 7.55
N LEU A 75 -5.93 0.45 7.85
CA LEU A 75 -6.85 -0.19 8.78
C LEU A 75 -7.41 -1.48 8.18
N GLN A 76 -7.59 -2.50 9.00
CA GLN A 76 -8.25 -3.74 8.58
C GLN A 76 -9.69 -3.44 8.11
N LYS A 77 -10.18 -4.20 7.14
CA LYS A 77 -11.43 -3.89 6.41
C LYS A 77 -12.72 -4.01 7.22
N PHE A 78 -12.69 -4.76 8.34
CA PHE A 78 -13.89 -5.12 9.11
C PHE A 78 -14.36 -4.03 10.08
N TYR A 79 -13.58 -2.99 10.33
CA TYR A 79 -14.04 -1.87 11.15
C TYR A 79 -15.28 -1.20 10.55
N SER A 80 -16.30 -1.02 11.38
CA SER A 80 -17.52 -0.34 11.01
C SER A 80 -17.33 1.19 10.92
N VAL A 81 -18.28 1.86 10.29
CA VAL A 81 -18.35 3.34 10.23
C VAL A 81 -18.36 3.96 11.62
N LYS A 82 -19.08 3.33 12.58
CA LYS A 82 -19.19 3.81 13.97
C LYS A 82 -17.85 3.73 14.70
N GLU A 83 -17.13 2.60 14.54
CA GLU A 83 -15.82 2.40 15.18
C GLU A 83 -14.78 3.38 14.63
N ILE A 84 -14.72 3.59 13.31
CA ILE A 84 -13.80 4.56 12.70
C ILE A 84 -14.08 5.97 13.22
N LYS A 85 -15.37 6.40 13.24
CA LYS A 85 -15.76 7.70 13.76
C LYS A 85 -15.39 7.86 15.23
N LYS A 86 -15.65 6.83 16.04
CA LYS A 86 -15.29 6.82 17.47
C LYS A 86 -13.77 6.97 17.64
N ALA A 87 -12.97 6.17 16.94
CA ALA A 87 -11.52 6.21 17.04
C ALA A 87 -10.93 7.57 16.65
N ILE A 88 -11.46 8.22 15.60
CA ILE A 88 -11.04 9.57 15.21
C ILE A 88 -11.39 10.58 16.30
N ASN A 89 -12.57 10.48 16.90
CA ASN A 89 -12.97 11.35 18.02
C ASN A 89 -12.12 11.13 19.28
N GLU A 90 -11.59 9.92 19.47
CA GLU A 90 -10.69 9.54 20.57
C GLU A 90 -9.22 9.87 20.28
N GLY A 91 -8.91 10.55 19.17
CA GLY A 91 -7.60 11.11 18.89
C GLY A 91 -6.77 10.40 17.82
N ILE A 92 -7.32 9.40 17.10
CA ILE A 92 -6.64 8.85 15.91
C ILE A 92 -6.61 9.92 14.82
N ASN A 93 -5.42 10.20 14.30
CA ASN A 93 -5.24 11.16 13.21
C ASN A 93 -5.71 10.57 11.88
N PRO A 94 -6.78 11.12 11.26
CA PRO A 94 -7.30 10.60 9.99
C PRO A 94 -6.35 10.80 8.80
N GLU A 95 -5.35 11.65 8.90
CA GLU A 95 -4.38 11.88 7.83
C GLU A 95 -3.32 10.77 7.74
N ASN A 96 -3.16 9.95 8.79
CA ASN A 96 -2.17 8.87 8.88
C ASN A 96 -2.82 7.48 8.94
N ILE A 97 -4.08 7.38 8.52
CA ILE A 97 -4.76 6.09 8.33
C ILE A 97 -5.30 5.96 6.90
N ALA A 98 -5.27 4.74 6.38
CA ALA A 98 -5.92 4.38 5.13
C ALA A 98 -7.14 3.51 5.40
N ILE A 99 -8.26 3.83 4.76
CA ILE A 99 -9.49 3.04 4.85
C ILE A 99 -9.42 1.89 3.84
N THR A 100 -9.44 0.66 4.33
CA THR A 100 -9.37 -0.53 3.48
C THR A 100 -10.74 -0.96 3.00
N SER A 101 -10.81 -1.34 1.71
CA SER A 101 -11.97 -1.87 1.03
C SER A 101 -11.65 -3.15 0.26
N GLY A 102 -12.63 -4.02 0.09
CA GLY A 102 -12.61 -5.08 -0.92
C GLY A 102 -12.90 -4.54 -2.32
N SER A 103 -13.30 -5.42 -3.24
CA SER A 103 -13.52 -5.11 -4.66
C SER A 103 -14.94 -5.43 -5.16
N THR A 104 -15.95 -5.37 -4.29
CA THR A 104 -17.36 -5.54 -4.65
C THR A 104 -18.12 -4.21 -4.60
N ASP A 105 -19.31 -4.15 -5.21
CA ASP A 105 -20.15 -2.95 -5.16
C ASP A 105 -20.60 -2.62 -3.74
N GLU A 106 -20.94 -3.61 -2.94
CA GLU A 106 -21.26 -3.43 -1.51
C GLU A 106 -20.05 -2.86 -0.73
N SER A 107 -18.83 -3.30 -1.09
CA SER A 107 -17.60 -2.75 -0.51
C SER A 107 -17.42 -1.28 -0.87
N LEU A 108 -17.78 -0.86 -2.08
CA LEU A 108 -17.72 0.53 -2.52
C LEU A 108 -18.71 1.41 -1.75
N ASP A 109 -19.94 0.93 -1.56
CA ASP A 109 -20.95 1.65 -0.78
C ASP A 109 -20.52 1.83 0.68
N LEU A 110 -19.92 0.78 1.25
CA LEU A 110 -19.36 0.86 2.60
C LEU A 110 -18.17 1.81 2.67
N LEU A 111 -17.28 1.77 1.66
CA LEU A 111 -16.15 2.70 1.55
C LEU A 111 -16.62 4.14 1.51
N ASN A 112 -17.67 4.45 0.75
CA ASN A 112 -18.28 5.78 0.71
C ASN A 112 -18.73 6.25 2.09
N LYS A 113 -19.42 5.38 2.82
CA LYS A 113 -19.89 5.70 4.19
C LYS A 113 -18.70 5.94 5.12
N LYS A 114 -17.65 5.12 5.04
CA LYS A 114 -16.44 5.26 5.86
C LYS A 114 -15.68 6.55 5.54
N MET A 115 -15.46 6.88 4.27
CA MET A 115 -14.74 8.09 3.86
C MET A 115 -15.46 9.39 4.23
N ARG A 116 -16.78 9.34 4.42
CA ARG A 116 -17.58 10.50 4.89
C ARG A 116 -17.50 10.74 6.39
N THR A 117 -16.88 9.86 7.17
CA THR A 117 -16.75 10.04 8.62
C THR A 117 -15.87 11.22 9.00
N ASP A 118 -14.85 11.51 8.19
CA ASP A 118 -13.99 12.68 8.36
C ASP A 118 -13.40 13.15 7.02
N LYS A 119 -13.48 14.45 6.75
CA LYS A 119 -12.98 15.04 5.49
C LYS A 119 -11.46 14.95 5.35
N ARG A 120 -10.73 14.85 6.48
CA ARG A 120 -9.26 14.73 6.54
C ARG A 120 -8.74 13.35 6.13
N LEU A 121 -9.58 12.33 6.00
CA LEU A 121 -9.19 11.03 5.46
C LEU A 121 -8.65 11.20 4.04
N LYS A 122 -7.38 10.88 3.82
CA LYS A 122 -6.69 11.06 2.53
C LYS A 122 -6.53 9.75 1.77
N PHE A 123 -6.37 8.61 2.46
CA PHE A 123 -5.94 7.36 1.87
C PHE A 123 -7.05 6.32 1.80
N ILE A 124 -7.11 5.64 0.67
CA ILE A 124 -7.95 4.46 0.42
C ILE A 124 -7.01 3.30 0.11
N CYS A 125 -7.21 2.13 0.74
CA CYS A 125 -6.47 0.91 0.46
C CYS A 125 -7.39 -0.13 -0.18
N LEU A 126 -7.14 -0.48 -1.44
CA LEU A 126 -7.83 -1.52 -2.19
C LEU A 126 -6.96 -2.77 -2.14
N ASP A 127 -7.36 -3.75 -1.32
CA ASP A 127 -6.57 -4.94 -1.05
C ASP A 127 -7.30 -6.21 -1.45
N VAL A 128 -6.70 -6.92 -2.41
CA VAL A 128 -7.16 -8.23 -2.88
C VAL A 128 -5.99 -9.22 -2.90
N ALA A 129 -6.29 -10.49 -2.66
CA ALA A 129 -5.28 -11.55 -2.70
C ALA A 129 -4.66 -11.73 -4.09
N ASN A 130 -5.42 -11.46 -5.16
CA ASN A 130 -4.99 -11.57 -6.54
C ASN A 130 -5.38 -10.30 -7.31
N GLY A 131 -4.42 -9.38 -7.47
CA GLY A 131 -4.57 -8.14 -8.22
C GLY A 131 -4.56 -8.30 -9.74
N TYR A 132 -4.38 -9.52 -10.27
CA TYR A 132 -4.32 -9.80 -11.71
C TYR A 132 -5.69 -9.99 -12.37
N ARG A 133 -6.76 -9.86 -11.60
CA ARG A 133 -8.13 -9.98 -12.11
C ARG A 133 -8.52 -8.71 -12.88
N GLU A 134 -9.11 -8.87 -14.07
CA GLU A 134 -9.57 -7.73 -14.88
C GLU A 134 -10.66 -6.90 -14.17
N ASP A 135 -11.56 -7.54 -13.45
CA ASP A 135 -12.59 -6.85 -12.67
C ASP A 135 -11.99 -5.99 -11.55
N PHE A 136 -10.80 -6.34 -11.03
CA PHE A 136 -10.11 -5.51 -10.06
C PHE A 136 -9.58 -4.20 -10.67
N LEU A 137 -9.03 -4.24 -11.88
CA LEU A 137 -8.62 -3.02 -12.61
C LEU A 137 -9.83 -2.10 -12.87
N GLN A 138 -10.95 -2.67 -13.30
CA GLN A 138 -12.20 -1.91 -13.50
C GLN A 138 -12.68 -1.29 -12.18
N TYR A 139 -12.56 -2.03 -11.08
CA TYR A 139 -12.91 -1.53 -9.76
C TYR A 139 -12.00 -0.36 -9.32
N VAL A 140 -10.69 -0.44 -9.55
CA VAL A 140 -9.76 0.68 -9.26
C VAL A 140 -10.15 1.93 -10.05
N ARG A 141 -10.48 1.80 -11.36
CA ARG A 141 -10.98 2.92 -12.18
C ARG A 141 -12.28 3.51 -11.63
N LYS A 142 -13.21 2.66 -11.18
CA LYS A 142 -14.48 3.08 -10.56
C LYS A 142 -14.25 3.86 -9.27
N VAL A 143 -13.34 3.38 -8.41
CA VAL A 143 -12.96 4.06 -7.16
C VAL A 143 -12.26 5.38 -7.47
N ARG A 144 -11.33 5.44 -8.43
CA ARG A 144 -10.66 6.69 -8.82
C ARG A 144 -11.66 7.73 -9.30
N LYS A 145 -12.60 7.36 -10.16
CA LYS A 145 -13.65 8.27 -10.65
C LYS A 145 -14.51 8.83 -9.52
N GLN A 146 -14.75 8.06 -8.47
CA GLN A 146 -15.57 8.46 -7.34
C GLN A 146 -14.81 9.27 -6.29
N PHE A 147 -13.51 9.05 -6.17
CA PHE A 147 -12.63 9.65 -5.17
C PHE A 147 -11.43 10.35 -5.84
N GLU A 148 -11.70 11.29 -6.74
CA GLU A 148 -10.69 11.99 -7.55
C GLU A 148 -9.58 12.62 -6.70
N ASN A 149 -9.94 13.19 -5.54
CA ASN A 149 -9.05 13.89 -4.62
C ASN A 149 -8.59 13.02 -3.43
N LYS A 150 -8.44 11.70 -3.62
CA LYS A 150 -7.92 10.79 -2.58
C LYS A 150 -6.73 10.01 -3.11
N ILE A 151 -5.84 9.60 -2.21
CA ILE A 151 -4.68 8.78 -2.54
C ILE A 151 -5.13 7.32 -2.50
N ILE A 152 -4.97 6.61 -3.62
CA ILE A 152 -5.39 5.22 -3.76
C ILE A 152 -4.17 4.29 -3.72
N ILE A 153 -4.17 3.41 -2.73
CA ILE A 153 -3.23 2.28 -2.59
C ILE A 153 -3.93 1.05 -3.15
N ALA A 154 -3.34 0.33 -4.11
CA ALA A 154 -3.97 -0.85 -4.71
C ALA A 154 -3.00 -2.03 -4.86
N GLY A 155 -3.48 -3.24 -4.71
CA GLY A 155 -2.73 -4.49 -4.89
C GLY A 155 -3.47 -5.69 -4.27
N ASN A 156 -2.82 -6.87 -4.26
CA ASN A 156 -1.40 -7.10 -4.40
C ASN A 156 -1.03 -7.65 -5.78
N ILE A 157 0.10 -7.21 -6.26
CA ILE A 157 0.68 -7.66 -7.52
C ILE A 157 2.19 -7.94 -7.32
N ALA A 158 2.87 -8.48 -8.33
CA ALA A 158 4.30 -8.80 -8.26
C ALA A 158 5.04 -8.59 -9.59
N THR A 159 4.40 -8.05 -10.62
CA THR A 159 5.00 -7.89 -11.94
C THR A 159 4.91 -6.46 -12.46
N ARG A 160 5.81 -6.16 -13.40
CA ARG A 160 5.93 -4.87 -14.08
C ARG A 160 4.62 -4.48 -14.77
N GLU A 161 4.03 -5.38 -15.56
CA GLU A 161 2.84 -5.11 -16.36
C GLU A 161 1.65 -4.74 -15.48
N MET A 162 1.48 -5.45 -14.36
CA MET A 162 0.38 -5.15 -13.44
C MET A 162 0.62 -3.88 -12.63
N THR A 163 1.88 -3.52 -12.38
CA THR A 163 2.22 -2.22 -11.80
C THR A 163 1.74 -1.10 -12.73
N GLU A 164 2.12 -1.15 -14.00
CA GLU A 164 1.72 -0.18 -15.02
C GLU A 164 0.18 -0.13 -15.16
N ALA A 165 -0.47 -1.29 -15.23
CA ALA A 165 -1.93 -1.38 -15.36
C ALA A 165 -2.67 -0.75 -14.16
N LEU A 166 -2.23 -0.98 -12.92
CA LEU A 166 -2.82 -0.37 -11.72
C LEU A 166 -2.62 1.14 -11.69
N ILE A 167 -1.45 1.61 -12.08
CA ILE A 167 -1.15 3.03 -12.16
C ILE A 167 -2.05 3.71 -13.20
N LEU A 168 -2.17 3.14 -14.40
CA LEU A 168 -3.05 3.65 -15.46
C LEU A 168 -4.54 3.57 -15.06
N ALA A 169 -4.90 2.63 -14.21
CA ALA A 169 -6.24 2.53 -13.64
C ALA A 169 -6.53 3.60 -12.56
N GLY A 170 -5.51 4.31 -12.06
CA GLY A 170 -5.66 5.41 -11.11
C GLY A 170 -5.10 5.15 -9.71
N ALA A 171 -4.29 4.11 -9.52
CA ALA A 171 -3.58 3.91 -8.26
C ALA A 171 -2.41 4.90 -8.12
N ASP A 172 -2.23 5.47 -6.94
CA ASP A 172 -1.10 6.33 -6.58
C ASP A 172 0.03 5.55 -5.92
N ILE A 173 -0.31 4.48 -5.23
CA ILE A 173 0.63 3.58 -4.55
C ILE A 173 0.26 2.15 -4.90
N VAL A 174 1.26 1.35 -5.30
CA VAL A 174 1.06 -0.06 -5.64
C VAL A 174 1.58 -0.95 -4.52
N LYS A 175 0.75 -1.89 -4.05
CA LYS A 175 1.14 -2.93 -3.09
C LYS A 175 1.77 -4.10 -3.83
N VAL A 176 3.09 -4.27 -3.66
CA VAL A 176 3.88 -5.30 -4.32
C VAL A 176 4.14 -6.46 -3.37
N GLY A 177 3.80 -7.67 -3.78
CA GLY A 177 4.12 -8.91 -3.10
C GLY A 177 2.99 -9.94 -3.14
N ILE A 178 3.31 -11.13 -3.66
CA ILE A 178 2.47 -12.32 -3.64
C ILE A 178 3.32 -13.48 -3.11
N GLY A 179 2.91 -14.07 -1.99
CA GLY A 179 3.59 -15.18 -1.38
C GLY A 179 4.97 -14.90 -0.74
N PRO A 180 5.36 -13.68 -0.35
CA PRO A 180 6.71 -13.40 0.16
C PRO A 180 6.91 -13.89 1.60
N GLY A 181 5.85 -14.00 2.39
CA GLY A 181 5.92 -14.38 3.79
C GLY A 181 6.29 -15.85 3.98
N SER A 182 7.09 -16.13 5.01
CA SER A 182 7.48 -17.52 5.36
C SER A 182 6.30 -18.41 5.74
N VAL A 183 5.23 -17.82 6.25
CA VAL A 183 3.98 -18.51 6.66
C VAL A 183 2.90 -18.47 5.57
N CYS A 184 3.19 -17.89 4.39
CA CYS A 184 2.18 -17.73 3.34
C CYS A 184 1.74 -19.08 2.79
N THR A 185 0.45 -19.38 2.94
CA THR A 185 -0.17 -20.63 2.46
C THR A 185 -0.33 -20.63 0.94
N THR A 186 -0.54 -19.49 0.30
CA THR A 186 -0.68 -19.39 -1.17
C THR A 186 0.51 -20.00 -1.88
N ARG A 187 1.75 -19.64 -1.49
CA ARG A 187 2.96 -20.21 -2.09
C ARG A 187 3.09 -21.71 -1.84
N LYS A 188 2.76 -22.16 -0.63
CA LYS A 188 2.91 -23.56 -0.25
C LYS A 188 1.87 -24.48 -0.89
N ILE A 189 0.64 -24.01 -1.05
CA ILE A 189 -0.49 -24.80 -1.52
C ILE A 189 -0.70 -24.62 -3.03
N ALA A 190 -0.69 -23.38 -3.53
CA ALA A 190 -0.97 -23.06 -4.93
C ALA A 190 0.28 -22.93 -5.80
N GLY A 191 1.48 -22.91 -5.23
CA GLY A 191 2.72 -22.69 -5.97
C GLY A 191 2.84 -21.28 -6.58
N VAL A 192 1.98 -20.34 -6.17
CA VAL A 192 1.95 -18.98 -6.71
C VAL A 192 2.70 -18.02 -5.77
N GLY A 193 3.63 -17.27 -6.35
CA GLY A 193 4.42 -16.28 -5.62
C GLY A 193 5.58 -15.76 -6.44
N TYR A 194 6.23 -14.72 -5.92
CA TYR A 194 7.41 -14.12 -6.55
C TYR A 194 8.42 -13.71 -5.47
N PRO A 195 9.75 -13.88 -5.66
CA PRO A 195 10.78 -13.43 -4.74
C PRO A 195 10.71 -11.94 -4.52
N GLN A 196 10.56 -11.51 -3.26
CA GLN A 196 10.10 -10.16 -2.92
C GLN A 196 11.06 -9.04 -3.36
N LEU A 197 12.36 -9.23 -3.26
CA LEU A 197 13.32 -8.21 -3.68
C LEU A 197 13.26 -7.97 -5.19
N SER A 198 13.21 -9.05 -5.98
CA SER A 198 13.08 -8.95 -7.43
C SER A 198 11.74 -8.35 -7.83
N ALA A 199 10.63 -8.76 -7.17
CA ALA A 199 9.32 -8.16 -7.41
C ALA A 199 9.34 -6.64 -7.16
N ILE A 200 9.91 -6.19 -6.05
CA ILE A 200 10.00 -4.76 -5.74
C ILE A 200 10.85 -4.03 -6.78
N SER A 201 12.03 -4.55 -7.14
CA SER A 201 12.91 -3.90 -8.10
C SER A 201 12.24 -3.74 -9.48
N GLU A 202 11.62 -4.81 -9.99
CA GLU A 202 10.95 -4.79 -11.28
C GLU A 202 9.72 -3.86 -11.30
N CYS A 203 8.92 -3.89 -10.22
CA CYS A 203 7.76 -3.01 -10.09
C CYS A 203 8.16 -1.55 -9.88
N ALA A 204 9.25 -1.28 -9.13
CA ALA A 204 9.78 0.06 -8.92
C ALA A 204 10.29 0.65 -10.24
N ASP A 205 11.03 -0.12 -11.03
CA ASP A 205 11.50 0.32 -12.35
C ASP A 205 10.32 0.69 -13.25
N ALA A 206 9.29 -0.14 -13.30
CA ALA A 206 8.08 0.14 -14.08
C ALA A 206 7.39 1.44 -13.64
N ALA A 207 7.26 1.64 -12.33
CA ALA A 207 6.61 2.82 -11.80
C ALA A 207 7.43 4.10 -12.04
N HIS A 208 8.75 4.06 -11.88
CA HIS A 208 9.62 5.21 -12.14
C HIS A 208 9.64 5.60 -13.62
N LEU A 209 9.63 4.63 -14.55
CA LEU A 209 9.51 4.88 -15.98
C LEU A 209 8.16 5.51 -16.34
N SER A 210 7.11 5.20 -15.61
CA SER A 210 5.77 5.76 -15.79
C SER A 210 5.56 7.13 -15.12
N LEU A 211 6.65 7.79 -14.66
CA LEU A 211 6.64 9.08 -13.94
C LEU A 211 5.88 9.05 -12.60
N ILE A 212 5.92 7.92 -11.91
CA ILE A 212 5.29 7.77 -10.60
C ILE A 212 6.34 7.36 -9.58
N HIS A 213 6.29 8.01 -8.43
CA HIS A 213 7.08 7.58 -7.28
C HIS A 213 6.36 6.45 -6.54
N ILE A 214 7.05 5.33 -6.36
CA ILE A 214 6.67 4.28 -5.41
C ILE A 214 7.11 4.70 -4.03
#